data_da7363bd7b0240439c2bb76de2255e42
#
_entry.id   da7363bd7b0240439c2bb76de2255e42
#
_cell.length_a   1.000
_cell.length_b   1.000
_cell.length_c   1.000
_cell.angle_alpha   90.00
_cell.angle_beta   90.00
_cell.angle_gamma   90.00
#
_symmetry.space_group_name_H-M   'P 1'
#
loop_
_entity.id
_entity.type
_entity.pdbx_description
1 polymer ?
#
loop_
_entity_poly.entity_id
_entity_poly.type
_entity_poly.pdbx_seq_one_letter_code
_entity_poly.pdbx_strand_id
1 'polypeptide(L)'
;TAGFMMAGSTTIGRRFMTGGNSVVSAHLTLADDVVLAGRSTVTADVTQAGHYGGYPLQPLRDAMRTIASLGQINEMRKNLNRLSRHLNLADRS
;
A
#
# COMPACT_ATOMS: atom_id res chain seq x y z
N THR A 1 -18.35 -8.59 -2.00
CA THR A 1 -17.42 -9.22 -1.09
C THR A 1 -17.67 -8.73 0.34
N ALA A 2 -17.58 -9.61 1.29
CA ALA A 2 -17.84 -9.27 2.69
C ALA A 2 -16.87 -8.19 3.19
N GLY A 3 -17.39 -7.15 3.82
CA GLY A 3 -16.60 -6.08 4.39
C GLY A 3 -16.05 -5.07 3.40
N PHE A 4 -16.41 -5.16 2.13
CA PHE A 4 -16.03 -4.13 1.17
C PHE A 4 -16.87 -2.87 1.39
N MET A 5 -16.19 -1.73 1.49
CA MET A 5 -16.84 -0.44 1.69
C MET A 5 -16.40 0.54 0.62
N MET A 6 -17.37 1.28 0.09
CA MET A 6 -17.11 2.27 -0.95
C MET A 6 -17.86 3.55 -0.60
N ALA A 7 -17.14 4.65 -0.48
CA ALA A 7 -17.74 5.95 -0.20
C ALA A 7 -18.47 6.46 -1.45
N GLY A 8 -19.38 7.41 -1.24
CA GLY A 8 -20.21 7.95 -2.32
C GLY A 8 -19.40 8.61 -3.44
N SER A 9 -20.00 8.68 -4.61
CA SER A 9 -19.43 9.35 -5.80
C SER A 9 -18.16 8.68 -6.33
N THR A 10 -17.95 7.39 -6.03
CA THR A 10 -16.83 6.63 -6.57
C THR A 10 -17.29 5.88 -7.82
N THR A 11 -16.48 5.92 -8.87
CA THR A 11 -16.71 5.21 -10.12
C THR A 11 -15.79 4.01 -10.20
N ILE A 12 -16.37 2.83 -10.42
CA ILE A 12 -15.60 1.59 -10.52
C ILE A 12 -15.76 1.04 -11.94
N GLY A 13 -14.64 0.71 -12.57
CA GLY A 13 -14.63 0.16 -13.90
C GLY A 13 -15.14 -1.28 -13.94
N ARG A 14 -15.05 -1.89 -15.12
CA ARG A 14 -15.55 -3.24 -15.38
C ARG A 14 -14.62 -4.29 -14.79
N ARG A 15 -15.17 -5.44 -14.48
CA ARG A 15 -14.42 -6.61 -14.01
C ARG A 15 -13.59 -6.33 -12.78
N PHE A 16 -14.12 -5.46 -11.90
CA PHE A 16 -13.50 -5.16 -10.63
C PHE A 16 -13.64 -6.35 -9.69
N MET A 17 -12.54 -6.71 -9.02
CA MET A 17 -12.55 -7.75 -8.00
C MET A 17 -11.82 -7.24 -6.76
N THR A 18 -12.32 -7.62 -5.59
CA THR A 18 -11.70 -7.21 -4.33
C THR A 18 -11.79 -8.31 -3.30
N GLY A 19 -10.74 -8.45 -2.49
CA GLY A 19 -10.79 -9.25 -1.27
C GLY A 19 -11.62 -8.55 -0.19
N GLY A 20 -11.86 -9.24 0.91
CA GLY A 20 -12.69 -8.72 2.00
C GLY A 20 -12.05 -7.54 2.73
N ASN A 21 -12.90 -6.74 3.36
CA ASN A 21 -12.51 -5.62 4.22
C ASN A 21 -11.65 -4.57 3.51
N SER A 22 -11.89 -4.37 2.22
CA SER A 22 -11.25 -3.29 1.48
C SER A 22 -12.11 -2.04 1.52
N VAL A 23 -11.49 -0.88 1.41
CA VAL A 23 -12.16 0.43 1.48
C VAL A 23 -11.73 1.27 0.30
N VAL A 24 -12.68 1.95 -0.34
CA VAL A 24 -12.41 2.92 -1.39
C VAL A 24 -12.96 4.27 -0.95
N SER A 25 -12.11 5.29 -0.92
CA SER A 25 -12.50 6.64 -0.50
C SER A 25 -13.42 7.29 -1.52
N ALA A 26 -14.06 8.40 -1.13
CA ALA A 26 -15.02 9.10 -1.98
C ALA A 26 -14.37 9.78 -3.17
N HIS A 27 -15.16 9.96 -4.23
CA HIS A 27 -14.79 10.74 -5.42
C HIS A 27 -13.57 10.19 -6.18
N LEU A 28 -13.37 8.88 -6.13
CA LEU A 28 -12.30 8.23 -6.86
C LEU A 28 -12.82 7.52 -8.09
N THR A 29 -11.91 7.27 -9.04
CA THR A 29 -12.19 6.49 -10.24
C THR A 29 -11.22 5.32 -10.31
N LEU A 30 -11.77 4.12 -10.46
CA LEU A 30 -10.98 2.91 -10.64
C LEU A 30 -11.13 2.43 -12.07
N ALA A 31 -10.00 2.14 -12.71
CA ALA A 31 -9.98 1.62 -14.08
C ALA A 31 -10.64 0.26 -14.18
N ASP A 32 -10.85 -0.22 -15.43
CA ASP A 32 -11.29 -1.58 -15.66
C ASP A 32 -10.22 -2.58 -15.25
N ASP A 33 -10.64 -3.77 -14.90
CA ASP A 33 -9.76 -4.90 -14.61
C ASP A 33 -8.81 -4.62 -13.43
N VAL A 34 -9.30 -3.94 -12.39
CA VAL A 34 -8.57 -3.72 -11.16
C VAL A 34 -8.93 -4.83 -10.17
N VAL A 35 -7.91 -5.44 -9.59
CA VAL A 35 -8.08 -6.44 -8.53
C VAL A 35 -7.41 -5.93 -7.28
N LEU A 36 -8.16 -5.87 -6.18
CA LEU A 36 -7.64 -5.45 -4.89
C LEU A 36 -7.47 -6.67 -3.99
N ALA A 37 -6.32 -6.78 -3.36
CA ALA A 37 -6.13 -7.76 -2.28
C ALA A 37 -7.00 -7.36 -1.08
N GLY A 38 -7.28 -8.32 -0.22
CA GLY A 38 -8.06 -8.05 0.99
C GLY A 38 -7.42 -6.98 1.87
N ARG A 39 -8.25 -6.21 2.56
CA ARG A 39 -7.84 -5.12 3.45
C ARG A 39 -7.05 -4.03 2.75
N SER A 40 -7.31 -3.82 1.47
CA SER A 40 -6.72 -2.72 0.73
C SER A 40 -7.46 -1.41 1.03
N THR A 41 -6.74 -0.31 1.00
CA THR A 41 -7.34 1.02 1.15
C THR A 41 -6.96 1.86 -0.05
N VAL A 42 -7.98 2.30 -0.80
CA VAL A 42 -7.78 3.12 -2.00
C VAL A 42 -8.04 4.57 -1.63
N THR A 43 -7.00 5.39 -1.74
CA THR A 43 -7.08 6.83 -1.40
C THR A 43 -6.80 7.73 -2.58
N ALA A 44 -6.52 7.16 -3.76
CA ALA A 44 -6.27 7.91 -4.98
C ALA A 44 -6.83 7.12 -6.16
N ASP A 45 -7.01 7.79 -7.30
CA ASP A 45 -7.50 7.14 -8.50
C ASP A 45 -6.54 6.01 -8.94
N VAL A 46 -7.12 4.92 -9.43
CA VAL A 46 -6.37 3.82 -10.03
C VAL A 46 -6.63 3.85 -11.52
N THR A 47 -5.65 4.27 -12.28
CA THR A 47 -5.83 4.59 -13.70
C THR A 47 -5.46 3.43 -14.64
N GLN A 48 -4.90 2.35 -14.14
CA GLN A 48 -4.48 1.22 -14.94
C GLN A 48 -4.98 -0.09 -14.35
N ALA A 49 -5.31 -1.03 -15.21
CA ALA A 49 -5.63 -2.39 -14.79
C ALA A 49 -4.46 -3.00 -14.04
N GLY A 50 -4.74 -3.89 -13.10
CA GLY A 50 -3.69 -4.57 -12.36
C GLY A 50 -4.15 -5.06 -11.02
N HIS A 51 -3.23 -5.69 -10.31
CA HIS A 51 -3.43 -6.17 -8.96
C HIS A 51 -2.76 -5.22 -7.98
N TYR A 52 -3.54 -4.76 -7.02
CA TYR A 52 -3.09 -3.76 -6.05
C TYR A 52 -3.38 -4.24 -4.65
N GLY A 53 -2.67 -3.69 -3.69
CA GLY A 53 -2.91 -4.04 -2.29
C GLY A 53 -2.20 -3.09 -1.34
N GLY A 54 -2.49 -3.28 -0.05
CA GLY A 54 -1.78 -2.59 1.01
C GLY A 54 -2.36 -1.24 1.39
N TYR A 55 -1.66 -0.58 2.28
CA TYR A 55 -1.93 0.77 2.72
C TYR A 55 -0.59 1.48 2.94
N PRO A 56 -0.28 2.52 2.16
CA PRO A 56 -1.01 3.02 0.99
C PRO A 56 -1.07 1.99 -0.14
N LEU A 57 -2.05 2.15 -1.03
CA LEU A 57 -2.23 1.22 -2.13
C LEU A 57 -1.05 1.27 -3.09
N GLN A 58 -0.59 0.10 -3.50
CA GLN A 58 0.51 -0.05 -4.45
C GLN A 58 0.29 -1.31 -5.27
N PRO A 59 1.02 -1.48 -6.37
CA PRO A 59 0.98 -2.76 -7.09
C PRO A 59 1.26 -3.90 -6.13
N LEU A 60 0.57 -5.02 -6.32
CA LEU A 60 0.60 -6.10 -5.34
C LEU A 60 2.02 -6.58 -5.03
N ARG A 61 2.86 -6.69 -6.05
CA ARG A 61 4.26 -7.12 -5.85
C ARG A 61 4.99 -6.21 -4.86
N ASP A 62 4.80 -4.90 -5.01
CA ASP A 62 5.43 -3.91 -4.14
C ASP A 62 4.86 -3.97 -2.72
N ALA A 63 3.54 -4.15 -2.61
CA ALA A 63 2.90 -4.30 -1.31
C ALA A 63 3.44 -5.53 -0.56
N MET A 64 3.61 -6.64 -1.26
CA MET A 64 4.15 -7.86 -0.64
C MET A 64 5.60 -7.67 -0.21
N ARG A 65 6.41 -6.96 -0.99
CA ARG A 65 7.77 -6.62 -0.58
C ARG A 65 7.78 -5.76 0.67
N THR A 66 6.90 -4.77 0.73
CA THR A 66 6.78 -3.90 1.89
C THR A 66 6.39 -4.70 3.13
N ILE A 67 5.40 -5.58 3.01
CA ILE A 67 4.96 -6.42 4.12
C ILE A 67 6.10 -7.32 4.60
N ALA A 68 6.83 -7.94 3.68
CA ALA A 68 7.97 -8.78 4.04
C ALA A 68 9.06 -7.97 4.74
N SER A 69 9.26 -6.71 4.34
CA SER A 69 10.25 -5.83 4.95
C SER A 69 9.87 -5.35 6.35
N LEU A 70 8.57 -5.33 6.67
CA LEU A 70 8.12 -4.89 8.00
C LEU A 70 8.75 -5.70 9.13
N GLY A 71 8.94 -6.99 8.93
CA GLY A 71 9.59 -7.84 9.93
C GLY A 71 11.06 -7.52 10.16
N GLN A 72 11.70 -6.80 9.25
CA GLN A 72 13.12 -6.46 9.32
C GLN A 72 13.35 -5.01 9.73
N ILE A 73 12.30 -4.22 9.91
CA ILE A 73 12.44 -2.79 10.18
C ILE A 73 13.25 -2.53 11.44
N ASN A 74 13.05 -3.29 12.49
CA ASN A 74 13.78 -3.08 13.74
C ASN A 74 15.28 -3.33 13.55
N GLU A 75 15.65 -4.37 12.82
CA GLU A 75 17.05 -4.63 12.51
C GLU A 75 17.66 -3.53 11.64
N MET A 76 16.93 -3.12 10.62
CA MET A 76 17.37 -2.04 9.74
C MET A 76 17.58 -0.75 10.52
N ARG A 77 16.68 -0.47 11.45
CA ARG A 77 16.76 0.72 12.31
C ARG A 77 18.00 0.66 13.22
N LYS A 78 18.29 -0.50 13.79
CA LYS A 78 19.49 -0.68 14.60
C LYS A 78 20.75 -0.48 13.78
N ASN A 79 20.80 -1.06 12.59
CA ASN A 79 21.94 -0.93 11.70
C ASN A 79 22.14 0.51 11.25
N LEU A 80 21.05 1.21 10.95
CA LEU A 80 21.10 2.61 10.56
C LEU A 80 21.61 3.48 11.70
N ASN A 81 21.12 3.26 12.91
CA ASN A 81 21.57 4.01 14.10
C ASN A 81 23.04 3.77 14.39
N ARG A 82 23.50 2.52 14.22
CA ARG A 82 24.90 2.18 14.42
C ARG A 82 25.79 2.89 13.40
N LEU A 83 25.39 2.87 12.14
CA LEU A 83 26.11 3.54 11.07
C LEU A 83 26.11 5.05 11.27
N SER A 84 24.96 5.61 11.63
CA SER A 84 24.82 7.05 11.88
C SER A 84 25.71 7.51 13.04
N ARG A 85 25.78 6.74 14.12
CA ARG A 85 26.65 7.05 15.25
C ARG A 85 28.12 7.05 14.83
N HIS A 86 28.50 6.07 14.04
CA HIS A 86 29.87 5.97 13.56
C HIS A 86 30.25 7.19 12.72
N LEU A 87 29.36 7.63 11.84
CA LEU A 87 29.59 8.82 11.01
C LEU A 87 29.55 10.11 11.83
N ASN A 88 28.64 10.21 12.79
CA ASN A 88 28.51 11.41 13.63
C ASN A 88 29.70 11.62 14.52
N LEU A 89 30.36 10.55 14.96
CA LEU A 89 31.60 10.68 15.72
C LEU A 89 32.69 11.37 14.90
N ALA A 90 32.71 11.16 13.60
CA ALA A 90 33.64 11.86 12.71
C ALA A 90 33.22 13.32 12.48
N ASP A 91 31.92 13.60 12.44
CA ASP A 91 31.39 14.93 12.15
C ASP A 91 31.43 15.87 13.36
N ARG A 92 31.48 15.31 14.55
CA ARG A 92 31.49 16.11 15.78
C ARG A 92 32.87 16.53 16.25
N SER A 93 33.86 16.15 15.53
CA SER A 93 35.26 16.50 15.85
C SER A 93 35.54 17.97 15.58
#